data_ca0dffa8bc7a20f0ef54fe7e7db87a45
#
_entry.id   ca0dffa8bc7a20f0ef54fe7e7db87a45
#
_cell.length_a   1.000
_cell.length_b   1.000
_cell.length_c   1.000
_cell.angle_alpha   90.00
_cell.angle_beta   90.00
_cell.angle_gamma   90.00
#
_symmetry.space_group_name_H-M   'P 1'
#
loop_
_entity.id
_entity.type
_entity.pdbx_description
1 polymer ?
#
loop_
_entity_poly.entity_id
_entity_poly.type
_entity_poly.pdbx_seq_one_letter_code
_entity_poly.pdbx_strand_id
1 'polypeptide(L)'
;MNTKAFLLILSLTAIPAEPAISHGGGLNSSGCHNNRKEGRYHCHQNGSQNSTRNSALVSGPVTLLSVGDGDTIRIKDRTGTKITIRLACIDAPETSQGLSGKWSTRTLKEMIQGRSIFIKPQVKDRYGRTVGEVYVGSTNININLQMVREGAAFAYRKYLKQCDQDEYLKAESTAKRNRKGVWGPYQTQLPWEYRRSRRTK
;
A
#
# COMPACT_ATOMS: atom_id res chain seq x y z
N MET A 1 -65.77 -11.31 42.63
CA MET A 1 -64.93 -10.88 41.46
C MET A 1 -63.53 -10.68 41.95
N ASN A 2 -62.63 -11.66 41.71
CA ASN A 2 -61.23 -11.65 42.18
C ASN A 2 -60.32 -11.31 41.03
N THR A 3 -59.75 -10.13 41.07
CA THR A 3 -58.71 -9.67 40.13
C THR A 3 -57.32 -10.08 40.67
N LYS A 4 -56.68 -11.08 40.06
CA LYS A 4 -55.34 -11.48 40.39
C LYS A 4 -54.36 -10.58 39.55
N ALA A 5 -53.57 -9.74 40.25
CA ALA A 5 -52.49 -8.98 39.64
C ALA A 5 -51.32 -9.93 39.37
N PHE A 6 -50.87 -9.98 38.11
CA PHE A 6 -49.68 -10.72 37.67
C PHE A 6 -48.47 -9.79 37.77
N LEU A 7 -47.57 -10.09 38.69
CA LEU A 7 -46.30 -9.34 38.83
C LEU A 7 -45.27 -9.93 37.86
N LEU A 8 -44.91 -9.15 36.85
CA LEU A 8 -43.87 -9.51 35.88
C LEU A 8 -42.50 -9.13 36.47
N ILE A 9 -41.72 -10.11 36.90
CA ILE A 9 -40.34 -9.91 37.35
C ILE A 9 -39.43 -9.88 36.13
N LEU A 10 -38.90 -8.70 35.79
CA LEU A 10 -37.94 -8.51 34.73
C LEU A 10 -36.50 -8.82 35.28
N SER A 11 -35.98 -9.99 34.97
CA SER A 11 -34.64 -10.38 35.35
C SER A 11 -33.62 -9.69 34.42
N LEU A 12 -32.89 -8.73 34.98
CA LEU A 12 -31.78 -8.05 34.29
C LEU A 12 -30.55 -8.97 34.34
N THR A 13 -30.24 -9.67 33.24
CA THR A 13 -29.03 -10.44 33.10
C THR A 13 -27.85 -9.49 32.80
N ALA A 14 -26.97 -9.33 33.77
CA ALA A 14 -25.71 -8.62 33.58
C ALA A 14 -24.80 -9.45 32.63
N ILE A 15 -24.47 -8.89 31.45
CA ILE A 15 -23.48 -9.44 30.53
C ILE A 15 -22.11 -9.12 31.13
N PRO A 16 -21.25 -10.14 31.41
CA PRO A 16 -19.90 -9.86 31.87
C PRO A 16 -19.11 -9.12 30.77
N ALA A 17 -18.55 -7.96 31.11
CA ALA A 17 -17.61 -7.25 30.23
C ALA A 17 -16.32 -8.06 30.16
N GLU A 18 -15.95 -8.52 28.97
CA GLU A 18 -14.66 -9.17 28.72
C GLU A 18 -13.52 -8.16 28.96
N PRO A 19 -12.43 -8.55 29.64
CA PRO A 19 -11.32 -7.65 29.86
C PRO A 19 -10.63 -7.32 28.53
N ALA A 20 -10.51 -6.03 28.22
CA ALA A 20 -9.72 -5.55 27.11
C ALA A 20 -8.23 -5.86 27.37
N ILE A 21 -7.69 -6.84 26.66
CA ILE A 21 -6.28 -7.21 26.76
C ILE A 21 -5.45 -6.15 26.00
N SER A 22 -4.85 -5.23 26.74
CA SER A 22 -3.88 -4.26 26.20
C SER A 22 -2.52 -4.91 26.05
N HIS A 23 -2.04 -5.01 24.80
CA HIS A 23 -0.68 -5.49 24.49
C HIS A 23 0.25 -4.30 24.31
N GLY A 24 1.44 -4.33 24.97
CA GLY A 24 2.48 -3.34 24.81
C GLY A 24 3.17 -3.47 23.42
N GLY A 25 2.95 -2.49 22.56
CA GLY A 25 3.62 -2.37 21.27
C GLY A 25 3.06 -1.14 20.52
N GLY A 26 3.93 -0.31 19.93
CA GLY A 26 3.49 0.84 19.14
C GLY A 26 2.64 0.40 17.94
N LEU A 27 1.46 0.99 17.78
CA LEU A 27 0.59 0.77 16.62
C LEU A 27 1.13 1.55 15.42
N ASN A 28 1.03 0.96 14.23
CA ASN A 28 1.26 1.72 13.00
C ASN A 28 0.08 2.65 12.68
N SER A 29 0.18 3.43 11.61
CA SER A 29 -0.85 4.38 11.19
C SER A 29 -2.22 3.75 10.86
N SER A 30 -2.30 2.43 10.78
CA SER A 30 -3.53 1.65 10.57
C SER A 30 -4.07 1.02 11.84
N GLY A 31 -3.51 1.36 13.02
CA GLY A 31 -3.92 0.79 14.29
C GLY A 31 -3.50 -0.67 14.48
N CYS A 32 -2.49 -1.14 13.75
CA CYS A 32 -2.04 -2.52 13.73
C CYS A 32 -0.61 -2.65 14.28
N HIS A 33 -0.29 -3.81 14.86
CA HIS A 33 1.08 -4.13 15.30
C HIS A 33 1.38 -5.64 15.28
N ASN A 34 2.67 -5.97 15.35
CA ASN A 34 3.10 -7.35 15.60
C ASN A 34 3.03 -7.67 17.09
N ASN A 35 2.19 -8.62 17.46
CA ASN A 35 2.24 -9.21 18.81
C ASN A 35 3.47 -10.13 18.91
N ARG A 36 4.52 -9.64 19.57
CA ARG A 36 5.78 -10.40 19.71
C ARG A 36 5.65 -11.66 20.55
N LYS A 37 4.62 -11.77 21.41
CA LYS A 37 4.39 -12.97 22.23
C LYS A 37 3.72 -14.08 21.44
N GLU A 38 2.89 -13.75 20.46
CA GLU A 38 2.13 -14.73 19.68
C GLU A 38 2.63 -14.86 18.23
N GLY A 39 3.59 -14.03 17.82
CA GLY A 39 4.14 -14.01 16.46
C GLY A 39 3.14 -13.62 15.37
N ARG A 40 2.02 -12.98 15.74
CA ARG A 40 0.93 -12.62 14.85
C ARG A 40 0.83 -11.11 14.66
N TYR A 41 0.64 -10.68 13.42
CA TYR A 41 0.25 -9.32 13.09
C TYR A 41 -1.26 -9.18 13.24
N HIS A 42 -1.75 -8.22 14.05
CA HIS A 42 -3.17 -7.94 14.23
C HIS A 42 -3.45 -6.44 14.42
N CYS A 43 -4.70 -6.06 14.22
CA CYS A 43 -5.18 -4.70 14.29
C CYS A 43 -6.20 -4.54 15.42
N HIS A 44 -6.13 -3.41 16.16
CA HIS A 44 -7.11 -3.05 17.17
C HIS A 44 -8.19 -2.17 16.54
N GLN A 45 -9.42 -2.66 16.49
CA GLN A 45 -10.57 -1.92 15.97
C GLN A 45 -11.15 -0.95 17.02
N ASN A 46 -10.34 -0.06 17.60
CA ASN A 46 -10.87 1.05 18.39
C ASN A 46 -9.84 2.20 18.39
N GLY A 47 -9.65 2.81 17.24
CA GLY A 47 -8.95 4.08 17.09
C GLY A 47 -9.95 5.14 16.68
N SER A 48 -10.29 6.02 17.60
CA SER A 48 -11.04 7.26 17.45
C SER A 48 -10.99 7.82 16.03
N GLN A 49 -12.16 7.97 15.42
CA GLN A 49 -12.35 8.83 14.25
C GLN A 49 -12.05 10.26 14.66
N ASN A 50 -10.82 10.72 14.45
CA ASN A 50 -10.49 12.13 14.33
C ASN A 50 -9.12 12.29 13.66
N SER A 51 -9.10 12.20 12.36
CA SER A 51 -8.09 12.84 11.53
C SER A 51 -8.73 13.22 10.21
N THR A 52 -9.45 14.34 10.23
CA THR A 52 -9.78 15.13 9.05
C THR A 52 -8.48 15.67 8.43
N ARG A 53 -7.84 14.85 7.63
CA ARG A 53 -7.01 15.32 6.53
C ARG A 53 -7.52 14.62 5.29
N ASN A 54 -8.14 15.42 4.42
CA ASN A 54 -8.67 15.09 3.12
C ASN A 54 -7.66 14.34 2.24
N SER A 55 -7.44 13.07 2.51
CA SER A 55 -7.05 12.12 1.50
C SER A 55 -8.37 11.66 0.89
N ALA A 56 -8.94 12.45 -0.03
CA ALA A 56 -9.98 11.94 -0.88
C ALA A 56 -9.39 10.68 -1.53
N LEU A 57 -9.67 9.53 -0.92
CA LEU A 57 -9.47 8.25 -1.56
C LEU A 57 -10.06 8.41 -2.94
N VAL A 58 -9.33 8.09 -3.98
CA VAL A 58 -9.95 7.82 -5.27
C VAL A 58 -10.80 6.58 -5.00
N SER A 59 -12.00 6.83 -4.47
CA SER A 59 -12.88 5.83 -3.91
C SER A 59 -13.49 5.03 -5.03
N GLY A 60 -13.19 3.75 -5.05
CA GLY A 60 -13.71 2.77 -5.97
C GLY A 60 -12.78 2.48 -7.15
N PRO A 61 -13.13 1.50 -7.98
CA PRO A 61 -12.26 1.08 -9.07
C PRO A 61 -12.10 2.22 -10.08
N VAL A 62 -10.83 2.47 -10.47
CA VAL A 62 -10.48 3.42 -11.52
C VAL A 62 -10.16 2.68 -12.82
N THR A 63 -10.27 3.37 -13.96
CA THR A 63 -9.91 2.80 -15.27
C THR A 63 -8.44 3.06 -15.56
N LEU A 64 -7.66 2.01 -15.83
CA LEU A 64 -6.29 2.13 -16.33
C LEU A 64 -6.29 2.70 -17.75
N LEU A 65 -5.55 3.77 -17.98
CA LEU A 65 -5.33 4.36 -19.31
C LEU A 65 -3.99 3.89 -19.89
N SER A 66 -2.91 3.94 -19.11
CA SER A 66 -1.57 3.50 -19.54
C SER A 66 -0.63 3.28 -18.36
N VAL A 67 0.42 2.51 -18.60
CA VAL A 67 1.59 2.39 -17.73
C VAL A 67 2.69 3.22 -18.36
N GLY A 68 3.32 4.13 -17.61
CA GLY A 68 4.42 4.96 -18.07
C GLY A 68 5.76 4.22 -17.98
N ASP A 69 6.14 3.92 -16.75
CA ASP A 69 7.32 3.14 -16.37
C ASP A 69 6.96 2.18 -15.24
N GLY A 70 7.96 1.59 -14.57
CA GLY A 70 7.71 0.58 -13.52
C GLY A 70 7.11 1.14 -12.23
N ASP A 71 6.86 2.44 -12.12
CA ASP A 71 6.27 3.05 -10.94
C ASP A 71 5.31 4.22 -11.23
N THR A 72 4.89 4.35 -12.49
CA THR A 72 3.99 5.42 -12.92
C THR A 72 2.86 4.87 -13.78
N ILE A 73 1.61 5.14 -13.40
CA ILE A 73 0.42 4.81 -14.19
C ILE A 73 -0.43 6.04 -14.44
N ARG A 74 -1.21 5.99 -15.52
CA ARG A 74 -2.26 6.97 -15.80
C ARG A 74 -3.60 6.29 -15.70
N ILE A 75 -4.51 6.91 -14.98
CA ILE A 75 -5.86 6.39 -14.74
C ILE A 75 -6.90 7.44 -15.10
N LYS A 76 -8.14 6.99 -15.24
CA LYS A 76 -9.33 7.83 -15.29
C LYS A 76 -10.19 7.47 -14.08
N ASP A 77 -10.55 8.45 -13.28
CA ASP A 77 -11.46 8.28 -12.14
C ASP A 77 -12.93 8.16 -12.58
N ARG A 78 -13.85 8.04 -11.63
CA ARG A 78 -15.30 7.94 -11.90
C ARG A 78 -15.90 9.20 -12.50
N THR A 79 -15.28 10.34 -12.29
CA THR A 79 -15.73 11.64 -12.86
C THR A 79 -15.23 11.84 -14.28
N GLY A 80 -14.39 10.93 -14.80
CA GLY A 80 -13.76 11.06 -16.11
C GLY A 80 -12.42 11.81 -16.07
N THR A 81 -11.97 12.27 -14.90
CA THR A 81 -10.72 13.02 -14.72
C THR A 81 -9.52 12.10 -14.92
N LYS A 82 -8.58 12.54 -15.76
CA LYS A 82 -7.30 11.82 -15.99
C LYS A 82 -6.31 12.21 -14.92
N ILE A 83 -5.76 11.22 -14.23
CA ILE A 83 -4.83 11.41 -13.12
C ILE A 83 -3.57 10.56 -13.36
N THR A 84 -2.40 11.16 -13.16
CA THR A 84 -1.14 10.42 -13.13
C THR A 84 -0.82 10.01 -11.69
N ILE A 85 -0.64 8.71 -11.47
CA ILE A 85 -0.28 8.13 -10.19
C ILE A 85 1.20 7.74 -10.20
N ARG A 86 1.97 8.24 -9.25
CA ARG A 86 3.32 7.78 -8.93
C ARG A 86 3.21 6.81 -7.76
N LEU A 87 3.61 5.56 -7.97
CA LEU A 87 3.57 4.54 -6.94
C LEU A 87 4.47 4.97 -5.76
N ALA A 88 3.89 5.06 -4.56
CA ALA A 88 4.58 5.51 -3.36
C ALA A 88 5.63 4.50 -2.89
N CYS A 89 6.66 4.97 -2.20
CA CYS A 89 7.64 4.18 -1.45
C CYS A 89 8.56 3.28 -2.29
N ILE A 90 8.41 3.30 -3.61
CA ILE A 90 9.27 2.56 -4.54
C ILE A 90 9.91 3.47 -5.58
N ASP A 91 10.99 3.00 -6.18
CA ASP A 91 11.62 3.64 -7.33
C ASP A 91 12.03 2.55 -8.33
N ALA A 92 11.45 2.60 -9.52
CA ALA A 92 11.67 1.61 -10.56
C ALA A 92 12.73 2.08 -11.56
N PRO A 93 13.45 1.16 -12.22
CA PRO A 93 14.31 1.50 -13.32
C PRO A 93 13.55 2.29 -14.40
N GLU A 94 14.16 3.39 -14.85
CA GLU A 94 13.63 4.18 -15.95
C GLU A 94 13.55 3.33 -17.24
N THR A 95 12.57 3.59 -18.10
CA THR A 95 12.46 2.88 -19.40
C THR A 95 13.76 2.97 -20.23
N SER A 96 14.51 4.04 -20.07
CA SER A 96 15.82 4.27 -20.71
C SER A 96 16.98 3.47 -20.07
N GLN A 97 16.76 2.75 -18.96
CA GLN A 97 17.72 1.84 -18.36
C GLN A 97 17.72 0.45 -19.02
N GLY A 98 17.44 0.38 -20.32
CA GLY A 98 17.53 -0.83 -21.13
C GLY A 98 16.55 -1.93 -20.72
N LEU A 99 17.06 -3.16 -20.54
CA LEU A 99 16.22 -4.31 -20.25
C LEU A 99 15.53 -4.21 -18.89
N SER A 100 16.20 -3.67 -17.87
CA SER A 100 15.62 -3.54 -16.53
C SER A 100 14.40 -2.63 -16.50
N GLY A 101 14.48 -1.47 -17.18
CA GLY A 101 13.35 -0.55 -17.27
C GLY A 101 12.17 -1.14 -18.05
N LYS A 102 12.45 -1.77 -19.19
CA LYS A 102 11.42 -2.46 -19.99
C LYS A 102 10.75 -3.57 -19.21
N TRP A 103 11.54 -4.37 -18.50
CA TRP A 103 11.02 -5.47 -17.69
C TRP A 103 10.16 -4.94 -16.52
N SER A 104 10.63 -3.93 -15.81
CA SER A 104 9.88 -3.30 -14.71
C SER A 104 8.52 -2.77 -15.19
N THR A 105 8.51 -2.02 -16.31
CA THR A 105 7.28 -1.51 -16.92
C THR A 105 6.31 -2.62 -17.30
N ARG A 106 6.82 -3.71 -17.91
CA ARG A 106 6.01 -4.88 -18.29
C ARG A 106 5.44 -5.57 -17.06
N THR A 107 6.25 -5.78 -16.03
CA THR A 107 5.82 -6.40 -14.77
C THR A 107 4.67 -5.62 -14.11
N LEU A 108 4.79 -4.28 -14.02
CA LEU A 108 3.70 -3.46 -13.50
C LEU A 108 2.42 -3.61 -14.35
N LYS A 109 2.56 -3.58 -15.67
CA LYS A 109 1.42 -3.75 -16.57
C LYS A 109 0.72 -5.09 -16.37
N GLU A 110 1.45 -6.20 -16.30
CA GLU A 110 0.92 -7.54 -16.07
C GLU A 110 0.21 -7.67 -14.71
N MET A 111 0.72 -6.98 -13.68
CA MET A 111 0.10 -7.00 -12.36
C MET A 111 -1.25 -6.28 -12.28
N ILE A 112 -1.49 -5.26 -13.12
CA ILE A 112 -2.66 -4.38 -12.99
C ILE A 112 -3.66 -4.51 -14.15
N GLN A 113 -3.23 -4.99 -15.31
CA GLN A 113 -4.09 -5.05 -16.50
C GLN A 113 -5.27 -6.00 -16.27
N GLY A 114 -6.48 -5.56 -16.64
CA GLY A 114 -7.72 -6.33 -16.50
C GLY A 114 -8.22 -6.52 -15.08
N ARG A 115 -7.62 -5.85 -14.09
CA ARG A 115 -8.02 -5.92 -12.68
C ARG A 115 -8.71 -4.65 -12.21
N SER A 116 -9.56 -4.76 -11.21
CA SER A 116 -10.09 -3.59 -10.49
C SER A 116 -8.97 -2.92 -9.71
N ILE A 117 -8.72 -1.63 -9.99
CA ILE A 117 -7.63 -0.84 -9.42
C ILE A 117 -8.20 0.15 -8.41
N PHE A 118 -7.59 0.22 -7.25
CA PHE A 118 -7.91 1.16 -6.17
C PHE A 118 -6.65 1.95 -5.82
N ILE A 119 -6.80 3.22 -5.51
CA ILE A 119 -5.70 4.09 -5.14
C ILE A 119 -5.88 4.58 -3.71
N LYS A 120 -4.84 4.45 -2.89
CA LYS A 120 -4.72 5.10 -1.58
C LYS A 120 -3.75 6.27 -1.73
N PRO A 121 -4.25 7.49 -1.99
CA PRO A 121 -3.39 8.65 -2.21
C PRO A 121 -2.73 9.08 -0.89
N GLN A 122 -1.51 9.61 -0.98
CA GLN A 122 -0.76 10.15 0.13
C GLN A 122 -0.54 11.66 -0.02
N VAL A 123 0.01 12.09 -1.16
CA VAL A 123 0.38 13.48 -1.42
C VAL A 123 0.39 13.77 -2.94
N LYS A 124 0.34 15.03 -3.32
CA LYS A 124 0.71 15.47 -4.68
C LYS A 124 2.18 15.88 -4.70
N ASP A 125 2.91 15.42 -5.72
CA ASP A 125 4.29 15.84 -5.90
C ASP A 125 4.39 17.20 -6.64
N ARG A 126 5.61 17.71 -6.75
CA ARG A 126 5.88 19.01 -7.43
C ARG A 126 5.56 19.03 -8.91
N TYR A 127 5.31 17.87 -9.52
CA TYR A 127 4.92 17.72 -10.92
C TYR A 127 3.41 17.55 -11.09
N GLY A 128 2.64 17.68 -9.99
CA GLY A 128 1.19 17.53 -9.98
C GLY A 128 0.68 16.09 -10.02
N ARG A 129 1.59 15.07 -9.95
CA ARG A 129 1.20 13.67 -9.88
C ARG A 129 0.66 13.34 -8.49
N THR A 130 -0.32 12.48 -8.41
CA THR A 130 -0.74 11.90 -7.13
C THR A 130 0.23 10.77 -6.75
N VAL A 131 0.91 10.91 -5.62
CA VAL A 131 1.72 9.83 -5.03
C VAL A 131 0.81 8.98 -4.15
N GLY A 132 0.84 7.66 -4.33
CA GLY A 132 -0.02 6.77 -3.55
C GLY A 132 0.32 5.30 -3.69
N GLU A 133 -0.34 4.49 -2.87
CA GLU A 133 -0.30 3.05 -3.00
C GLU A 133 -1.42 2.57 -3.92
N VAL A 134 -1.08 1.64 -4.81
CA VAL A 134 -1.98 1.04 -5.79
C VAL A 134 -2.36 -0.36 -5.32
N TYR A 135 -3.64 -0.63 -5.27
CA TYR A 135 -4.19 -1.91 -4.87
C TYR A 135 -5.02 -2.51 -6.00
N VAL A 136 -5.04 -3.83 -6.12
CA VAL A 136 -5.81 -4.52 -7.14
C VAL A 136 -6.61 -5.69 -6.56
N GLY A 137 -7.77 -5.95 -7.20
CA GLY A 137 -8.66 -7.05 -6.87
C GLY A 137 -9.42 -6.88 -5.56
N SER A 138 -10.30 -7.82 -5.27
CA SER A 138 -11.11 -7.85 -4.03
C SER A 138 -10.28 -8.13 -2.76
N THR A 139 -9.10 -8.73 -2.91
CA THR A 139 -8.17 -9.05 -1.82
C THR A 139 -7.20 -7.91 -1.50
N ASN A 140 -7.35 -6.75 -2.14
CA ASN A 140 -6.53 -5.55 -1.91
C ASN A 140 -5.01 -5.83 -1.95
N ILE A 141 -4.54 -6.47 -3.02
CA ILE A 141 -3.11 -6.73 -3.20
C ILE A 141 -2.38 -5.40 -3.44
N ASN A 142 -1.45 -5.05 -2.56
CA ASN A 142 -0.60 -3.87 -2.70
C ASN A 142 0.43 -4.06 -3.82
N ILE A 143 0.23 -3.39 -4.94
CA ILE A 143 1.08 -3.52 -6.14
C ILE A 143 2.46 -2.90 -5.91
N ASN A 144 2.56 -1.79 -5.18
CA ASN A 144 3.84 -1.18 -4.87
C ASN A 144 4.77 -2.18 -4.16
N LEU A 145 4.23 -2.87 -3.16
CA LEU A 145 4.95 -3.91 -2.41
C LEU A 145 5.29 -5.12 -3.29
N GLN A 146 4.37 -5.55 -4.17
CA GLN A 146 4.62 -6.67 -5.09
C GLN A 146 5.73 -6.35 -6.09
N MET A 147 5.82 -5.11 -6.59
CA MET A 147 6.92 -4.68 -7.46
C MET A 147 8.29 -4.84 -6.77
N VAL A 148 8.37 -4.57 -5.46
CA VAL A 148 9.60 -4.80 -4.68
C VAL A 148 9.85 -6.29 -4.47
N ARG A 149 8.82 -7.08 -4.15
CA ARG A 149 8.94 -8.53 -3.95
C ARG A 149 9.45 -9.28 -5.17
N GLU A 150 9.03 -8.83 -6.35
CA GLU A 150 9.51 -9.40 -7.62
C GLU A 150 10.85 -8.81 -8.09
N GLY A 151 11.41 -7.84 -7.35
CA GLY A 151 12.62 -7.13 -7.75
C GLY A 151 12.41 -6.23 -8.98
N ALA A 152 11.16 -5.85 -9.27
CA ALA A 152 10.83 -4.95 -10.37
C ALA A 152 11.05 -3.48 -10.01
N ALA A 153 11.14 -3.17 -8.71
CA ALA A 153 11.47 -1.85 -8.19
C ALA A 153 12.30 -1.96 -6.91
N PHE A 154 12.97 -0.88 -6.56
CA PHE A 154 13.69 -0.72 -5.30
C PHE A 154 12.76 -0.09 -4.26
N ALA A 155 12.90 -0.47 -2.98
CA ALA A 155 12.30 0.26 -1.88
C ALA A 155 12.99 1.64 -1.74
N TYR A 156 12.24 2.73 -1.90
CA TYR A 156 12.81 4.07 -1.95
C TYR A 156 12.94 4.68 -0.55
N ARG A 157 14.12 4.51 0.07
CA ARG A 157 14.42 4.90 1.46
C ARG A 157 13.95 6.29 1.84
N LYS A 158 14.11 7.26 0.93
CA LYS A 158 13.76 8.66 1.18
C LYS A 158 12.29 8.88 1.56
N TYR A 159 11.39 8.05 1.05
CA TYR A 159 9.94 8.18 1.24
C TYR A 159 9.30 6.99 1.94
N LEU A 160 10.12 6.03 2.38
CA LEU A 160 9.64 4.74 2.89
C LEU A 160 8.82 4.86 4.17
N LYS A 161 9.06 5.92 4.97
CA LYS A 161 8.29 6.22 6.20
C LYS A 161 6.79 6.48 5.97
N GLN A 162 6.39 6.69 4.70
CA GLN A 162 4.98 6.90 4.33
C GLN A 162 4.22 5.59 4.09
N CYS A 163 4.93 4.44 4.09
CA CYS A 163 4.42 3.09 3.90
C CYS A 163 4.83 2.19 5.07
N ASP A 164 4.46 0.91 5.02
CA ASP A 164 4.98 -0.08 5.97
C ASP A 164 6.45 -0.39 5.65
N GLN A 165 7.33 0.39 6.29
CA GLN A 165 8.77 0.35 6.03
C GLN A 165 9.35 -1.07 6.20
N ASP A 166 8.92 -1.80 7.24
CA ASP A 166 9.46 -3.12 7.54
C ASP A 166 9.07 -4.15 6.49
N GLU A 167 7.81 -4.10 6.00
CA GLU A 167 7.39 -4.97 4.91
C GLU A 167 8.14 -4.72 3.60
N TYR A 168 8.36 -3.44 3.24
CA TYR A 168 9.10 -3.10 2.01
C TYR A 168 10.57 -3.51 2.11
N LEU A 169 11.23 -3.29 3.25
CA LEU A 169 12.62 -3.69 3.46
C LEU A 169 12.79 -5.21 3.47
N LYS A 170 11.85 -5.93 4.09
CA LYS A 170 11.82 -7.40 4.08
C LYS A 170 11.60 -7.95 2.67
N ALA A 171 10.68 -7.36 1.91
CA ALA A 171 10.42 -7.72 0.52
C ALA A 171 11.67 -7.55 -0.34
N GLU A 172 12.32 -6.39 -0.26
CA GLU A 172 13.55 -6.09 -1.00
C GLU A 172 14.70 -7.03 -0.60
N SER A 173 14.91 -7.25 0.70
CA SER A 173 15.93 -8.19 1.19
C SER A 173 15.70 -9.61 0.64
N THR A 174 14.46 -10.05 0.57
CA THR A 174 14.10 -11.35 0.02
C THR A 174 14.33 -11.41 -1.50
N ALA A 175 13.92 -10.38 -2.25
CA ALA A 175 14.16 -10.29 -3.68
C ALA A 175 15.67 -10.31 -3.99
N LYS A 176 16.48 -9.60 -3.18
CA LYS A 176 17.96 -9.56 -3.31
C LYS A 176 18.60 -10.92 -3.04
N ARG A 177 18.21 -11.62 -1.95
CA ARG A 177 18.73 -12.98 -1.67
C ARG A 177 18.41 -13.96 -2.79
N ASN A 178 17.22 -13.84 -3.39
CA ASN A 178 16.76 -14.71 -4.47
C ASN A 178 17.21 -14.22 -5.87
N ARG A 179 18.02 -13.18 -5.94
CA ARG A 179 18.53 -12.58 -7.19
C ARG A 179 17.42 -12.25 -8.20
N LYS A 180 16.25 -11.81 -7.72
CA LYS A 180 15.11 -11.47 -8.58
C LYS A 180 15.31 -10.13 -9.29
N GLY A 181 14.94 -10.06 -10.55
CA GLY A 181 14.84 -8.83 -11.34
C GLY A 181 16.08 -7.96 -11.30
N VAL A 182 15.96 -6.74 -10.78
CA VAL A 182 17.08 -5.77 -10.65
C VAL A 182 18.24 -6.26 -9.78
N TRP A 183 18.02 -7.31 -9.00
CA TRP A 183 19.01 -7.96 -8.14
C TRP A 183 19.68 -9.17 -8.82
N GLY A 184 19.34 -9.43 -10.08
CA GLY A 184 19.93 -10.51 -10.88
C GLY A 184 21.41 -10.29 -11.18
N PRO A 185 22.03 -11.17 -12.02
CA PRO A 185 23.46 -11.14 -12.30
C PRO A 185 23.92 -9.85 -12.98
N TYR A 186 23.04 -9.20 -13.72
CA TYR A 186 23.33 -7.90 -14.36
C TYR A 186 22.86 -6.79 -13.43
N GLN A 187 23.77 -6.31 -12.56
CA GLN A 187 23.44 -5.26 -11.60
C GLN A 187 22.83 -4.03 -12.30
N THR A 188 21.59 -3.72 -11.92
CA THR A 188 20.91 -2.53 -12.42
C THR A 188 21.35 -1.33 -11.59
N GLN A 189 21.84 -0.26 -12.25
CA GLN A 189 22.10 1.00 -11.57
C GLN A 189 20.84 1.50 -10.87
N LEU A 190 20.97 2.03 -9.65
CA LEU A 190 19.86 2.58 -8.90
C LEU A 190 19.19 3.74 -9.68
N PRO A 191 17.86 3.78 -9.79
CA PRO A 191 17.18 4.76 -10.64
C PRO A 191 17.52 6.21 -10.30
N TRP A 192 17.67 6.53 -9.01
CA TRP A 192 18.04 7.88 -8.58
C TRP A 192 19.48 8.26 -8.93
N GLU A 193 20.41 7.29 -8.98
CA GLU A 193 21.78 7.50 -9.43
C GLU A 193 21.84 7.67 -10.95
N TYR A 194 21.07 6.83 -11.66
CA TYR A 194 20.93 6.95 -13.12
C TYR A 194 20.42 8.33 -13.52
N ARG A 195 19.36 8.84 -12.86
CA ARG A 195 18.85 10.20 -13.11
C ARG A 195 19.88 11.28 -12.78
N ARG A 196 20.68 11.08 -11.73
CA ARG A 196 21.75 12.01 -11.35
C ARG A 196 22.82 12.06 -12.43
N SER A 197 23.33 10.93 -12.90
CA SER A 197 24.39 10.86 -13.91
C SER A 197 24.00 11.47 -15.26
N ARG A 198 22.69 11.52 -15.57
CA ARG A 198 22.19 12.14 -16.81
C ARG A 198 21.96 13.65 -16.73
N ARG A 199 21.95 14.23 -15.54
CA ARG A 199 21.84 15.69 -15.35
C ARG A 199 23.18 16.40 -15.43
N THR A 200 24.27 15.66 -15.29
CA THR A 200 25.64 16.16 -15.32
C THR A 200 26.30 16.05 -16.69
N LYS A 201 25.58 15.58 -17.69
CA LYS A 201 25.94 15.58 -19.12
C LYS A 201 25.12 16.62 -19.85
#